data_fb97b97b04a5d024d3f058688ccfb1fe
#
_entry.id   fb97b97b04a5d024d3f058688ccfb1fe
#
_cell.length_a   1.000
_cell.length_b   1.000
_cell.length_c   1.000
_cell.angle_alpha   90.00
_cell.angle_beta   90.00
_cell.angle_gamma   90.00
#
_symmetry.space_group_name_H-M   'P 1'
#
loop_
_entity.id
_entity.type
_entity.pdbx_description
1 polymer ?
#
loop_
_entity_poly.entity_id
_entity_poly.type
_entity_poly.pdbx_seq_one_letter_code
_entity_poly.pdbx_strand_id
1 'polypeptide(L)'
;MTSDDKSMIIIGAGFAGLAAGIYGRLNGYKTEIFEMHSQPGGLCTSWKRQGYTFDACIHWLVGSNPNTSMNHIWQETGVAKGRKFVYADEFYRAEGADGRTVVFHADPARLEKHLLEISPADREPITDFIKGIRMCSKFNFPSDKDPFLTRLRKQIGTFLTFMKYGGEFKKWTTVTGEQFCNRFSDPLLKQAFREIWIPEFSIVFLFFTFAYLHQRNAGYPVGGSKPMSEALEKRYRDLGGEIHYNKRVARRSEE
;
A
#
# COMPACT_ATOMS: atom_id res chain seq x y z
N MET A 1 -18.78 15.03 -31.68
CA MET A 1 -18.22 15.69 -30.51
C MET A 1 -16.71 15.55 -30.62
N THR A 2 -16.02 16.63 -30.87
CA THR A 2 -14.56 16.69 -30.92
C THR A 2 -14.00 16.47 -29.49
N SER A 3 -12.80 15.94 -29.34
CA SER A 3 -12.18 15.63 -28.02
C SER A 3 -12.03 16.86 -27.11
N ASP A 4 -12.19 18.06 -27.66
CA ASP A 4 -12.06 19.35 -26.97
C ASP A 4 -13.25 19.72 -26.05
N ASP A 5 -14.38 18.99 -26.13
CA ASP A 5 -15.61 19.35 -25.41
C ASP A 5 -15.78 18.67 -24.06
N LYS A 6 -14.87 17.74 -23.67
CA LYS A 6 -15.00 17.02 -22.43
C LYS A 6 -14.22 17.69 -21.30
N SER A 7 -14.92 18.19 -20.30
CA SER A 7 -14.30 18.79 -19.11
C SER A 7 -14.63 18.02 -17.83
N MET A 8 -13.75 18.14 -16.85
CA MET A 8 -13.92 17.52 -15.53
C MET A 8 -13.42 18.48 -14.46
N ILE A 9 -14.26 18.77 -13.48
CA ILE A 9 -13.88 19.49 -12.25
C ILE A 9 -13.63 18.46 -11.15
N ILE A 10 -12.50 18.59 -10.47
CA ILE A 10 -12.06 17.69 -9.41
C ILE A 10 -11.97 18.47 -8.11
N ILE A 11 -12.58 17.95 -7.05
CA ILE A 11 -12.54 18.55 -5.72
C ILE A 11 -11.49 17.84 -4.88
N GLY A 12 -10.45 18.59 -4.51
CA GLY A 12 -9.33 18.13 -3.70
C GLY A 12 -8.10 17.67 -4.49
N ALA A 13 -6.93 18.19 -4.12
CA ALA A 13 -5.63 17.82 -4.67
C ALA A 13 -4.91 16.73 -3.82
N GLY A 14 -5.66 15.83 -3.21
CA GLY A 14 -5.12 14.60 -2.63
C GLY A 14 -4.66 13.63 -3.71
N PHE A 15 -4.03 12.51 -3.34
CA PHE A 15 -3.55 11.49 -4.31
C PHE A 15 -4.62 11.05 -5.30
N ALA A 16 -5.84 10.80 -4.82
CA ALA A 16 -6.94 10.36 -5.68
C ALA A 16 -7.34 11.45 -6.69
N GLY A 17 -7.46 12.71 -6.26
CA GLY A 17 -7.82 13.81 -7.13
C GLY A 17 -6.72 14.12 -8.16
N LEU A 18 -5.46 14.11 -7.74
CA LEU A 18 -4.32 14.28 -8.65
C LEU A 18 -4.24 13.13 -9.67
N ALA A 19 -4.43 11.88 -9.24
CA ALA A 19 -4.47 10.75 -10.14
C ALA A 19 -5.64 10.83 -11.13
N ALA A 20 -6.84 11.20 -10.67
CA ALA A 20 -8.01 11.43 -11.54
C ALA A 20 -7.73 12.52 -12.58
N GLY A 21 -7.10 13.62 -12.16
CA GLY A 21 -6.68 14.69 -13.06
C GLY A 21 -5.67 14.25 -14.12
N ILE A 22 -4.64 13.51 -13.71
CA ILE A 22 -3.61 12.95 -14.61
C ILE A 22 -4.27 12.04 -15.66
N TYR A 23 -5.08 11.07 -15.22
CA TYR A 23 -5.75 10.16 -16.15
C TYR A 23 -6.84 10.84 -16.98
N GLY A 24 -7.51 11.86 -16.43
CA GLY A 24 -8.41 12.71 -17.21
C GLY A 24 -7.67 13.39 -18.37
N ARG A 25 -6.53 14.03 -18.08
CA ARG A 25 -5.69 14.67 -19.14
C ARG A 25 -5.16 13.66 -20.16
N LEU A 26 -4.70 12.51 -19.71
CA LEU A 26 -4.20 11.44 -20.60
C LEU A 26 -5.30 10.88 -21.52
N ASN A 27 -6.57 11.00 -21.13
CA ASN A 27 -7.73 10.56 -21.91
C ASN A 27 -8.44 11.72 -22.63
N GLY A 28 -7.79 12.89 -22.76
CA GLY A 28 -8.28 14.01 -23.57
C GLY A 28 -9.31 14.90 -22.88
N TYR A 29 -9.50 14.78 -21.58
CA TYR A 29 -10.35 15.69 -20.82
C TYR A 29 -9.62 16.99 -20.48
N LYS A 30 -10.30 18.13 -20.57
CA LYS A 30 -9.87 19.34 -19.88
C LYS A 30 -10.19 19.19 -18.40
N THR A 31 -9.18 19.31 -17.52
CA THR A 31 -9.38 19.06 -16.10
C THR A 31 -8.88 20.22 -15.26
N GLU A 32 -9.63 20.55 -14.21
CA GLU A 32 -9.29 21.56 -13.20
C GLU A 32 -9.49 20.98 -11.80
N ILE A 33 -8.54 21.23 -10.89
CA ILE A 33 -8.61 20.79 -9.50
C ILE A 33 -8.77 21.99 -8.57
N PHE A 34 -9.75 21.93 -7.68
CA PHE A 34 -9.95 22.94 -6.63
C PHE A 34 -9.55 22.34 -5.28
N GLU A 35 -8.55 22.96 -4.61
CA GLU A 35 -7.99 22.52 -3.36
C GLU A 35 -8.15 23.60 -2.29
N MET A 36 -8.63 23.20 -1.11
CA MET A 36 -8.86 24.14 -0.01
C MET A 36 -7.57 24.58 0.69
N HIS A 37 -6.54 23.74 0.65
CA HIS A 37 -5.23 24.06 1.24
C HIS A 37 -4.31 24.75 0.23
N SER A 38 -3.14 25.18 0.72
CA SER A 38 -2.10 25.83 -0.09
C SER A 38 -1.10 24.87 -0.72
N GLN A 39 -1.27 23.56 -0.53
CA GLN A 39 -0.36 22.52 -1.03
C GLN A 39 -1.11 21.23 -1.38
N PRO A 40 -0.56 20.40 -2.28
CA PRO A 40 -1.15 19.12 -2.67
C PRO A 40 -0.93 18.04 -1.61
N GLY A 41 -1.63 16.91 -1.77
CA GLY A 41 -1.36 15.66 -1.07
C GLY A 41 -2.49 15.20 -0.15
N GLY A 42 -3.32 16.11 0.34
CA GLY A 42 -4.34 15.75 1.32
C GLY A 42 -3.71 15.15 2.58
N LEU A 43 -4.04 13.89 2.92
CA LEU A 43 -3.39 13.18 4.03
C LEU A 43 -1.94 12.79 3.75
N CYS A 44 -1.58 12.61 2.47
CA CYS A 44 -0.23 12.21 2.05
C CYS A 44 0.69 13.44 1.94
N THR A 45 0.95 14.06 3.07
CA THR A 45 1.76 15.27 3.20
C THR A 45 2.64 15.21 4.45
N SER A 46 3.53 16.19 4.61
CA SER A 46 4.35 16.35 5.79
C SER A 46 4.38 17.81 6.24
N TRP A 47 4.69 18.07 7.50
CA TRP A 47 4.84 19.42 8.05
C TRP A 47 6.13 19.55 8.84
N LYS A 48 6.58 20.78 9.02
CA LYS A 48 7.78 21.09 9.79
C LYS A 48 7.42 21.75 11.12
N ARG A 49 8.07 21.31 12.18
CA ARG A 49 7.97 21.93 13.51
C ARG A 49 9.32 21.83 14.22
N GLN A 50 9.82 22.94 14.73
CA GLN A 50 11.08 23.03 15.49
C GLN A 50 12.27 22.36 14.78
N GLY A 51 12.40 22.53 13.46
CA GLY A 51 13.47 21.93 12.66
C GLY A 51 13.26 20.47 12.25
N TYR A 52 12.25 19.80 12.80
CA TYR A 52 11.89 18.41 12.44
C TYR A 52 10.83 18.38 11.35
N THR A 53 10.90 17.35 10.51
CA THR A 53 9.86 17.05 9.53
C THR A 53 9.04 15.86 10.04
N PHE A 54 7.73 16.05 10.14
CA PHE A 54 6.78 15.01 10.54
C PHE A 54 6.06 14.52 9.29
N ASP A 55 6.12 13.22 9.06
CA ASP A 55 5.39 12.51 8.01
C ASP A 55 4.60 11.38 8.68
N ALA A 56 3.29 11.49 8.68
CA ALA A 56 2.41 10.56 9.39
C ALA A 56 1.59 9.68 8.42
N CYS A 57 1.84 9.77 7.11
CA CYS A 57 1.01 9.05 6.13
C CYS A 57 1.69 7.82 5.58
N ILE A 58 2.84 7.99 4.90
CA ILE A 58 3.44 6.86 4.18
C ILE A 58 4.26 5.98 5.12
N HIS A 59 3.91 4.70 5.21
CA HIS A 59 4.70 3.67 5.86
C HIS A 59 5.48 2.84 4.84
N TRP A 60 4.86 2.53 3.71
CA TRP A 60 5.46 1.84 2.55
C TRP A 60 4.60 2.08 1.31
N LEU A 61 5.20 1.93 0.14
CA LEU A 61 4.50 2.02 -1.14
C LEU A 61 4.43 0.64 -1.79
N VAL A 62 3.24 0.05 -1.83
CA VAL A 62 3.01 -1.18 -2.61
C VAL A 62 3.15 -0.86 -4.09
N GLY A 63 3.89 -1.68 -4.81
CA GLY A 63 4.25 -1.40 -6.21
C GLY A 63 5.57 -0.63 -6.36
N SER A 64 6.36 -0.49 -5.28
CA SER A 64 7.69 0.12 -5.33
C SER A 64 8.72 -0.71 -6.11
N ASN A 65 8.51 -2.04 -6.23
CA ASN A 65 9.36 -2.91 -7.02
C ASN A 65 9.12 -2.68 -8.53
N PRO A 66 10.16 -2.31 -9.31
CA PRO A 66 10.01 -2.01 -10.74
C PRO A 66 9.54 -3.20 -11.59
N ASN A 67 9.67 -4.42 -11.10
CA ASN A 67 9.24 -5.63 -11.80
C ASN A 67 7.76 -5.98 -11.61
N THR A 68 6.99 -5.11 -10.95
CA THR A 68 5.56 -5.35 -10.69
C THR A 68 4.66 -4.51 -11.59
N SER A 69 3.50 -5.02 -11.94
CA SER A 69 2.51 -4.30 -12.76
C SER A 69 2.09 -2.97 -12.14
N MET A 70 1.99 -2.92 -10.81
CA MET A 70 1.61 -1.70 -10.09
C MET A 70 2.66 -0.60 -10.19
N ASN A 71 3.94 -0.94 -10.38
CA ASN A 71 5.01 0.05 -10.56
C ASN A 71 4.77 0.92 -11.79
N HIS A 72 4.19 0.37 -12.87
CA HIS A 72 3.89 1.15 -14.07
C HIS A 72 2.98 2.34 -13.77
N ILE A 73 2.00 2.18 -12.87
CA ILE A 73 1.11 3.27 -12.44
C ILE A 73 1.92 4.38 -11.74
N TRP A 74 2.84 3.98 -10.85
CA TRP A 74 3.70 4.93 -10.14
C TRP A 74 4.71 5.63 -11.05
N GLN A 75 5.20 4.94 -12.08
CA GLN A 75 6.04 5.56 -13.11
C GLN A 75 5.26 6.54 -13.98
N GLU A 76 4.06 6.16 -14.44
CA GLU A 76 3.20 6.99 -15.29
C GLU A 76 2.74 8.27 -14.58
N THR A 77 2.41 8.16 -13.31
CA THR A 77 2.01 9.29 -12.46
C THR A 77 3.19 10.09 -11.90
N GLY A 78 4.43 9.64 -12.13
CA GLY A 78 5.65 10.34 -11.70
C GLY A 78 6.10 10.01 -10.26
N VAL A 79 5.29 9.29 -9.48
CA VAL A 79 5.58 9.01 -8.07
C VAL A 79 6.86 8.18 -7.89
N ALA A 80 7.09 7.16 -8.72
CA ALA A 80 8.27 6.30 -8.63
C ALA A 80 9.43 6.78 -9.52
N LYS A 81 9.22 7.76 -10.39
CA LYS A 81 10.22 8.19 -11.36
C LYS A 81 11.46 8.79 -10.68
N GLY A 82 12.60 8.10 -10.82
CA GLY A 82 13.87 8.52 -10.19
C GLY A 82 13.91 8.45 -8.67
N ARG A 83 12.89 7.88 -8.02
CA ARG A 83 12.79 7.79 -6.56
C ARG A 83 13.51 6.55 -6.05
N LYS A 84 14.26 6.75 -4.95
CA LYS A 84 14.86 5.64 -4.18
C LYS A 84 13.87 5.13 -3.16
N PHE A 85 13.89 3.82 -2.93
CA PHE A 85 13.09 3.16 -1.90
C PHE A 85 14.01 2.39 -0.95
N VAL A 86 13.66 2.41 0.34
CA VAL A 86 14.32 1.60 1.36
C VAL A 86 13.43 0.41 1.65
N TYR A 87 14.00 -0.79 1.63
CA TYR A 87 13.32 -2.04 1.97
C TYR A 87 13.88 -2.56 3.29
N ALA A 88 13.06 -2.51 4.32
CA ALA A 88 13.44 -2.98 5.64
C ALA A 88 13.44 -4.52 5.69
N ASP A 89 14.43 -5.10 6.35
CA ASP A 89 14.48 -6.54 6.65
C ASP A 89 13.67 -6.88 7.93
N GLU A 90 13.45 -5.89 8.79
CA GLU A 90 12.59 -5.96 9.98
C GLU A 90 11.43 -4.98 9.82
N PHE A 91 10.22 -5.45 9.97
CA PHE A 91 9.02 -4.63 9.83
C PHE A 91 8.59 -4.00 11.15
N TYR A 92 8.65 -4.77 12.22
CA TYR A 92 8.21 -4.36 13.55
C TYR A 92 9.02 -5.07 14.62
N ARG A 93 9.22 -4.41 15.76
CA ARG A 93 9.89 -4.94 16.92
C ARG A 93 9.08 -4.61 18.16
N ALA A 94 8.74 -5.61 18.96
CA ALA A 94 8.07 -5.45 20.24
C ALA A 94 8.96 -5.95 21.37
N GLU A 95 9.08 -5.16 22.43
CA GLU A 95 9.82 -5.51 23.63
C GLU A 95 8.85 -5.79 24.77
N GLY A 96 8.92 -6.97 25.32
CA GLY A 96 8.13 -7.38 26.48
C GLY A 96 8.68 -6.83 27.78
N ALA A 97 7.80 -6.67 28.77
CA ALA A 97 8.20 -6.28 30.12
C ALA A 97 9.12 -7.33 30.80
N ASP A 98 9.15 -8.54 30.30
CA ASP A 98 10.01 -9.65 30.71
C ASP A 98 11.41 -9.63 30.04
N GLY A 99 11.69 -8.61 29.22
CA GLY A 99 12.95 -8.44 28.51
C GLY A 99 13.06 -9.25 27.20
N ARG A 100 12.07 -10.07 26.85
CA ARG A 100 12.05 -10.75 25.55
C ARG A 100 11.71 -9.75 24.44
N THR A 101 12.24 -10.00 23.26
CA THR A 101 11.99 -9.18 22.06
C THR A 101 11.41 -10.03 20.95
N VAL A 102 10.28 -9.60 20.37
CA VAL A 102 9.71 -10.17 19.15
C VAL A 102 10.12 -9.30 17.97
N VAL A 103 10.73 -9.89 16.95
CA VAL A 103 11.10 -9.22 15.71
C VAL A 103 10.32 -9.81 14.55
N PHE A 104 9.56 -8.97 13.88
CA PHE A 104 8.82 -9.37 12.68
C PHE A 104 9.70 -9.16 11.44
N HIS A 105 10.40 -10.21 11.04
CA HIS A 105 11.25 -10.21 9.85
C HIS A 105 10.43 -10.23 8.57
N ALA A 106 10.88 -9.52 7.54
CA ALA A 106 10.27 -9.52 6.21
C ALA A 106 10.43 -10.89 5.50
N ASP A 107 11.46 -11.66 5.83
CA ASP A 107 11.65 -13.02 5.33
C ASP A 107 10.82 -14.03 6.13
N PRO A 108 9.87 -14.77 5.50
CA PRO A 108 9.00 -15.69 6.22
C PRO A 108 9.70 -16.85 6.91
N ALA A 109 10.87 -17.30 6.41
CA ALA A 109 11.60 -18.40 7.05
C ALA A 109 12.31 -17.95 8.32
N ARG A 110 12.92 -16.75 8.27
CA ARG A 110 13.50 -16.13 9.47
C ARG A 110 12.43 -15.81 10.51
N LEU A 111 11.28 -15.30 10.05
CA LEU A 111 10.15 -14.99 10.93
C LEU A 111 9.63 -16.24 11.62
N GLU A 112 9.37 -17.32 10.88
CA GLU A 112 8.92 -18.62 11.42
C GLU A 112 9.86 -19.13 12.50
N LYS A 113 11.16 -19.17 12.20
CA LYS A 113 12.20 -19.62 13.12
C LYS A 113 12.18 -18.80 14.41
N HIS A 114 12.20 -17.47 14.29
CA HIS A 114 12.24 -16.56 15.42
C HIS A 114 11.00 -16.69 16.32
N LEU A 115 9.80 -16.72 15.74
CA LEU A 115 8.56 -16.86 16.50
C LEU A 115 8.47 -18.21 17.23
N LEU A 116 8.96 -19.31 16.61
CA LEU A 116 9.04 -20.62 17.23
C LEU A 116 10.08 -20.71 18.36
N GLU A 117 11.15 -19.92 18.30
CA GLU A 117 12.13 -19.78 19.39
C GLU A 117 11.50 -19.08 20.60
N ILE A 118 10.61 -18.11 20.39
CA ILE A 118 9.90 -17.39 21.45
C ILE A 118 8.83 -18.28 22.10
N SER A 119 8.00 -18.93 21.29
CA SER A 119 6.93 -19.80 21.78
C SER A 119 6.77 -21.05 20.91
N PRO A 120 7.46 -22.16 21.26
CA PRO A 120 7.23 -23.45 20.58
C PRO A 120 5.80 -23.99 20.75
N ALA A 121 5.09 -23.57 21.81
CA ALA A 121 3.71 -23.97 22.08
C ALA A 121 2.72 -23.38 21.04
N ASP A 122 3.04 -22.23 20.47
CA ASP A 122 2.21 -21.53 19.48
C ASP A 122 2.53 -21.94 18.03
N ARG A 123 3.08 -23.15 17.84
CA ARG A 123 3.46 -23.66 16.50
C ARG A 123 2.32 -23.59 15.49
N GLU A 124 1.11 -23.91 15.88
CA GLU A 124 -0.05 -23.93 14.96
C GLU A 124 -0.36 -22.53 14.40
N PRO A 125 -0.65 -21.49 15.22
CA PRO A 125 -0.92 -20.16 14.69
C PRO A 125 0.29 -19.55 13.96
N ILE A 126 1.53 -19.81 14.40
CA ILE A 126 2.75 -19.39 13.69
C ILE A 126 2.79 -20.00 12.28
N THR A 127 2.61 -21.32 12.19
CA THR A 127 2.62 -22.02 10.88
C THR A 127 1.53 -21.52 9.97
N ASP A 128 0.33 -21.27 10.47
CA ASP A 128 -0.78 -20.72 9.70
C ASP A 128 -0.48 -19.31 9.19
N PHE A 129 0.13 -18.46 10.02
CA PHE A 129 0.58 -17.12 9.61
C PHE A 129 1.56 -17.19 8.44
N ILE A 130 2.58 -18.03 8.55
CA ILE A 130 3.60 -18.20 7.50
C ILE A 130 2.99 -18.80 6.22
N LYS A 131 2.08 -19.77 6.33
CA LYS A 131 1.33 -20.30 5.17
C LYS A 131 0.50 -19.21 4.50
N GLY A 132 -0.16 -18.35 5.28
CA GLY A 132 -0.90 -17.19 4.78
C GLY A 132 -0.02 -16.23 3.97
N ILE A 133 1.15 -15.89 4.49
CA ILE A 133 2.14 -15.05 3.77
C ILE A 133 2.58 -15.71 2.47
N ARG A 134 2.97 -16.99 2.53
CA ARG A 134 3.41 -17.75 1.34
C ARG A 134 2.30 -17.91 0.30
N MET A 135 1.05 -18.06 0.73
CA MET A 135 -0.12 -18.07 -0.14
C MET A 135 -0.30 -16.70 -0.83
N CYS A 136 -0.32 -15.62 -0.08
CA CYS A 136 -0.48 -14.26 -0.62
C CYS A 136 0.66 -13.88 -1.56
N SER A 137 1.88 -14.39 -1.35
CA SER A 137 3.02 -14.18 -2.25
C SER A 137 2.86 -14.83 -3.64
N LYS A 138 1.87 -15.72 -3.84
CA LYS A 138 1.59 -16.33 -5.15
C LYS A 138 0.67 -15.48 -6.03
N PHE A 139 -0.04 -14.53 -5.45
CA PHE A 139 -0.91 -13.66 -6.22
C PHE A 139 -0.09 -12.62 -6.98
N ASN A 140 -0.22 -12.63 -8.30
CA ASN A 140 0.46 -11.70 -9.20
C ASN A 140 -0.58 -11.08 -10.14
N PHE A 141 -1.15 -9.97 -9.71
CA PHE A 141 -2.24 -9.32 -10.42
C PHE A 141 -1.75 -8.72 -11.75
N PRO A 142 -2.44 -9.02 -12.88
CA PRO A 142 -2.13 -8.42 -14.16
C PRO A 142 -2.47 -6.93 -14.20
N SER A 143 -1.82 -6.19 -15.08
CA SER A 143 -2.15 -4.80 -15.42
C SER A 143 -2.47 -4.67 -16.90
N ASP A 144 -3.28 -3.69 -17.25
CA ASP A 144 -3.54 -3.36 -18.66
C ASP A 144 -2.30 -2.86 -19.40
N LYS A 145 -1.29 -2.41 -18.66
CA LYS A 145 0.01 -1.98 -19.18
C LYS A 145 0.98 -3.14 -19.44
N ASP A 146 0.67 -4.34 -18.97
CA ASP A 146 1.48 -5.52 -19.28
C ASP A 146 1.37 -5.87 -20.78
N PRO A 147 2.46 -6.28 -21.45
CA PRO A 147 2.40 -6.86 -22.78
C PRO A 147 1.40 -8.03 -22.83
N PHE A 148 0.72 -8.20 -23.95
CA PHE A 148 -0.39 -9.16 -24.08
C PHE A 148 -0.07 -10.56 -23.54
N LEU A 149 1.07 -11.14 -23.95
CA LEU A 149 1.48 -12.47 -23.48
C LEU A 149 1.76 -12.51 -21.97
N THR A 150 2.36 -11.45 -21.43
CA THR A 150 2.63 -11.31 -19.99
C THR A 150 1.32 -11.21 -19.22
N ARG A 151 0.38 -10.39 -19.69
CA ARG A 151 -0.94 -10.23 -19.09
C ARG A 151 -1.71 -11.55 -19.10
N LEU A 152 -1.75 -12.25 -20.23
CA LEU A 152 -2.40 -13.57 -20.36
C LEU A 152 -1.80 -14.57 -19.40
N ARG A 153 -0.46 -14.66 -19.33
CA ARG A 153 0.25 -15.55 -18.38
C ARG A 153 -0.10 -15.23 -16.93
N LYS A 154 -0.13 -13.94 -16.56
CA LYS A 154 -0.52 -13.51 -15.21
C LYS A 154 -1.99 -13.82 -14.91
N GLN A 155 -2.90 -13.62 -15.87
CA GLN A 155 -4.32 -13.97 -15.71
C GLN A 155 -4.51 -15.47 -15.45
N ILE A 156 -3.87 -16.32 -16.26
CA ILE A 156 -3.90 -17.79 -16.07
C ILE A 156 -3.28 -18.16 -14.71
N GLY A 157 -2.12 -17.59 -14.37
CA GLY A 157 -1.46 -17.82 -13.09
C GLY A 157 -2.31 -17.41 -11.89
N THR A 158 -2.96 -16.26 -11.95
CA THR A 158 -3.88 -15.77 -10.91
C THR A 158 -5.09 -16.71 -10.79
N PHE A 159 -5.68 -17.12 -11.91
CA PHE A 159 -6.80 -18.09 -11.92
C PHE A 159 -6.42 -19.42 -11.26
N LEU A 160 -5.28 -20.00 -11.65
CA LEU A 160 -4.78 -21.24 -11.04
C LEU A 160 -4.49 -21.07 -9.54
N THR A 161 -4.00 -19.89 -9.13
CA THR A 161 -3.78 -19.56 -7.72
C THR A 161 -5.10 -19.52 -6.95
N PHE A 162 -6.14 -18.91 -7.50
CA PHE A 162 -7.48 -18.92 -6.91
C PHE A 162 -8.08 -20.33 -6.86
N MET A 163 -7.92 -21.12 -7.90
CA MET A 163 -8.38 -22.52 -7.89
C MET A 163 -7.71 -23.32 -6.76
N LYS A 164 -6.41 -23.12 -6.56
CA LYS A 164 -5.62 -23.85 -5.55
C LYS A 164 -5.87 -23.36 -4.13
N TYR A 165 -5.93 -22.05 -3.93
CA TYR A 165 -5.92 -21.44 -2.61
C TYR A 165 -7.23 -20.74 -2.24
N GLY A 166 -8.23 -20.70 -3.14
CA GLY A 166 -9.47 -19.94 -2.94
C GLY A 166 -10.24 -20.31 -1.68
N GLY A 167 -10.27 -21.60 -1.33
CA GLY A 167 -10.90 -22.07 -0.08
C GLY A 167 -10.19 -21.54 1.17
N GLU A 168 -8.86 -21.67 1.21
CA GLU A 168 -8.03 -21.13 2.29
C GLU A 168 -8.14 -19.62 2.35
N PHE A 169 -8.07 -18.94 1.22
CA PHE A 169 -8.20 -17.49 1.14
C PHE A 169 -9.57 -17.04 1.69
N LYS A 170 -10.66 -17.69 1.25
CA LYS A 170 -12.01 -17.39 1.75
C LYS A 170 -12.12 -17.58 3.27
N LYS A 171 -11.53 -18.66 3.81
CA LYS A 171 -11.48 -18.90 5.26
C LYS A 171 -10.84 -17.71 5.98
N TRP A 172 -9.68 -17.25 5.52
CA TRP A 172 -8.95 -16.19 6.19
C TRP A 172 -9.54 -14.78 6.01
N THR A 173 -10.34 -14.53 4.94
CA THR A 173 -11.03 -13.24 4.78
C THR A 173 -12.05 -12.97 5.87
N THR A 174 -12.58 -14.00 6.53
CA THR A 174 -13.58 -13.88 7.61
C THR A 174 -12.95 -13.83 9.00
N VAL A 175 -11.65 -14.08 9.12
CA VAL A 175 -10.93 -14.04 10.40
C VAL A 175 -10.33 -12.66 10.59
N THR A 176 -10.71 -11.99 11.68
CA THR A 176 -10.12 -10.70 12.05
C THR A 176 -8.74 -10.86 12.66
N GLY A 177 -7.95 -9.79 12.67
CA GLY A 177 -6.66 -9.74 13.37
C GLY A 177 -6.80 -10.13 14.83
N GLU A 178 -7.83 -9.62 15.52
CA GLU A 178 -8.10 -9.96 16.93
C GLU A 178 -8.39 -11.44 17.14
N GLN A 179 -9.25 -12.02 16.30
CA GLN A 179 -9.54 -13.46 16.36
C GLN A 179 -8.27 -14.29 16.13
N PHE A 180 -7.41 -13.84 15.23
CA PHE A 180 -6.14 -14.51 14.98
C PHE A 180 -5.17 -14.39 16.17
N CYS A 181 -5.01 -13.19 16.74
CA CYS A 181 -4.16 -12.94 17.91
C CYS A 181 -4.59 -13.77 19.13
N ASN A 182 -5.89 -14.01 19.31
CA ASN A 182 -6.43 -14.78 20.40
C ASN A 182 -6.07 -16.28 20.34
N ARG A 183 -5.48 -16.77 19.24
CA ARG A 183 -4.99 -18.14 19.11
C ARG A 183 -3.62 -18.34 19.76
N PHE A 184 -2.90 -17.25 20.07
CA PHE A 184 -1.59 -17.35 20.75
C PHE A 184 -1.77 -17.55 22.25
N SER A 185 -1.00 -18.49 22.80
CA SER A 185 -0.92 -18.75 24.23
C SER A 185 0.11 -17.85 24.92
N ASP A 186 1.21 -17.51 24.24
CA ASP A 186 2.24 -16.62 24.76
C ASP A 186 1.73 -15.17 24.78
N PRO A 187 1.72 -14.49 25.95
CA PRO A 187 1.18 -13.13 26.06
C PRO A 187 1.92 -12.10 25.23
N LEU A 188 3.25 -12.25 25.07
CA LEU A 188 4.07 -11.33 24.31
C LEU A 188 3.77 -11.45 22.81
N LEU A 189 3.66 -12.68 22.28
CA LEU A 189 3.26 -12.90 20.88
C LEU A 189 1.86 -12.38 20.62
N LYS A 190 0.91 -12.69 21.51
CA LYS A 190 -0.47 -12.21 21.41
C LYS A 190 -0.53 -10.70 21.34
N GLN A 191 0.17 -9.99 22.22
CA GLN A 191 0.23 -8.53 22.24
C GLN A 191 0.92 -7.98 20.98
N ALA A 192 2.08 -8.52 20.60
CA ALA A 192 2.83 -8.08 19.44
C ALA A 192 2.02 -8.20 18.15
N PHE A 193 1.29 -9.30 17.95
CA PHE A 193 0.39 -9.46 16.81
C PHE A 193 -0.82 -8.52 16.85
N ARG A 194 -1.30 -8.15 18.03
CA ARG A 194 -2.41 -7.19 18.19
C ARG A 194 -1.99 -5.76 17.86
N GLU A 195 -0.75 -5.39 18.17
CA GLU A 195 -0.23 -4.04 17.97
C GLU A 195 0.29 -3.79 16.55
N ILE A 196 0.73 -4.83 15.84
CA ILE A 196 1.31 -4.70 14.50
C ILE A 196 0.27 -4.34 13.44
N TRP A 197 -1.02 -4.57 13.70
CA TRP A 197 -2.10 -4.35 12.73
C TRP A 197 -3.39 -3.86 13.40
N ILE A 198 -4.33 -3.42 12.58
CA ILE A 198 -5.67 -3.02 13.03
C ILE A 198 -6.48 -4.28 13.38
N PRO A 199 -6.83 -4.51 14.66
CA PRO A 199 -7.42 -5.77 15.10
C PRO A 199 -8.75 -6.15 14.43
N GLU A 200 -9.53 -5.15 14.00
CA GLU A 200 -10.84 -5.32 13.39
C GLU A 200 -10.76 -5.76 11.92
N PHE A 201 -9.61 -5.54 11.26
CA PHE A 201 -9.44 -5.90 9.85
C PHE A 201 -9.16 -7.40 9.71
N SER A 202 -9.50 -7.93 8.52
CA SER A 202 -9.14 -9.31 8.18
C SER A 202 -7.63 -9.52 8.24
N ILE A 203 -7.20 -10.65 8.81
CA ILE A 203 -5.80 -11.07 8.90
C ILE A 203 -5.13 -11.18 7.51
N VAL A 204 -5.91 -11.36 6.45
CA VAL A 204 -5.41 -11.43 5.07
C VAL A 204 -4.64 -10.17 4.67
N PHE A 205 -5.03 -9.00 5.18
CA PHE A 205 -4.28 -7.77 4.92
C PHE A 205 -2.86 -7.84 5.49
N LEU A 206 -2.69 -8.44 6.67
CA LEU A 206 -1.37 -8.62 7.25
C LEU A 206 -0.56 -9.67 6.47
N PHE A 207 -1.19 -10.75 5.99
CA PHE A 207 -0.54 -11.71 5.10
C PHE A 207 -0.02 -11.04 3.82
N PHE A 208 -0.82 -10.18 3.17
CA PHE A 208 -0.37 -9.42 2.00
C PHE A 208 0.74 -8.43 2.34
N THR A 209 0.67 -7.76 3.49
CA THR A 209 1.72 -6.84 3.93
C THR A 209 3.06 -7.54 3.99
N PHE A 210 3.14 -8.69 4.68
CA PHE A 210 4.37 -9.48 4.75
C PHE A 210 4.77 -10.10 3.41
N ALA A 211 3.81 -10.50 2.57
CA ALA A 211 4.11 -10.96 1.21
C ALA A 211 4.78 -9.87 0.38
N TYR A 212 4.29 -8.64 0.44
CA TYR A 212 4.89 -7.50 -0.28
C TYR A 212 6.25 -7.08 0.31
N LEU A 213 6.43 -7.13 1.63
CA LEU A 213 7.73 -6.89 2.26
C LEU A 213 8.77 -7.93 1.79
N HIS A 214 8.42 -9.21 1.84
CA HIS A 214 9.27 -10.32 1.39
C HIS A 214 9.67 -10.17 -0.08
N GLN A 215 8.74 -9.76 -0.94
CA GLN A 215 8.96 -9.55 -2.37
C GLN A 215 9.69 -8.23 -2.69
N ARG A 216 10.09 -7.45 -1.68
CA ARG A 216 10.63 -6.08 -1.86
C ARG A 216 9.71 -5.23 -2.73
N ASN A 217 8.41 -5.29 -2.47
CA ASN A 217 7.36 -4.56 -3.19
C ASN A 217 6.60 -3.56 -2.30
N ALA A 218 7.10 -3.34 -1.10
CA ALA A 218 6.57 -2.41 -0.10
C ALA A 218 7.73 -1.57 0.47
N GLY A 219 8.36 -0.76 -0.37
CA GLY A 219 9.48 0.09 0.02
C GLY A 219 9.03 1.42 0.60
N TYR A 220 9.78 1.95 1.57
CA TYR A 220 9.62 3.31 2.05
C TYR A 220 10.25 4.30 1.05
N PRO A 221 9.49 5.27 0.51
CA PRO A 221 10.01 6.25 -0.43
C PRO A 221 10.93 7.25 0.30
N VAL A 222 12.17 7.40 -0.16
CA VAL A 222 13.10 8.37 0.41
C VAL A 222 12.52 9.78 0.24
N GLY A 223 12.44 10.51 1.36
CA GLY A 223 11.82 11.84 1.45
C GLY A 223 10.36 11.83 1.90
N GLY A 224 9.72 10.65 2.03
CA GLY A 224 8.38 10.50 2.58
C GLY A 224 7.25 10.95 1.65
N SER A 225 6.12 11.36 2.24
CA SER A 225 4.85 11.64 1.57
C SER A 225 4.88 12.89 0.70
N LYS A 226 5.45 13.98 1.18
CA LYS A 226 5.38 15.27 0.50
C LYS A 226 6.00 15.27 -0.89
N PRO A 227 7.22 14.74 -1.11
CA PRO A 227 7.80 14.67 -2.46
C PRO A 227 7.01 13.75 -3.42
N MET A 228 6.21 12.81 -2.91
CA MET A 228 5.32 11.99 -3.73
C MET A 228 4.14 12.82 -4.24
N SER A 229 3.53 13.61 -3.36
CA SER A 229 2.44 14.53 -3.70
C SER A 229 2.88 15.59 -4.71
N GLU A 230 4.06 16.16 -4.49
CA GLU A 230 4.67 17.14 -5.41
C GLU A 230 4.99 16.53 -6.79
N ALA A 231 5.38 15.25 -6.84
CA ALA A 231 5.60 14.55 -8.10
C ALA A 231 4.29 14.35 -8.89
N LEU A 232 3.19 14.00 -8.20
CA LEU A 232 1.86 13.92 -8.80
C LEU A 232 1.40 15.29 -9.32
N GLU A 233 1.53 16.33 -8.51
CA GLU A 233 1.20 17.70 -8.92
C GLU A 233 1.98 18.10 -10.17
N LYS A 234 3.31 17.92 -10.13
CA LYS A 234 4.17 18.22 -11.28
C LYS A 234 3.70 17.49 -12.53
N ARG A 235 3.46 16.18 -12.43
CA ARG A 235 2.96 15.37 -13.55
C ARG A 235 1.64 15.88 -14.10
N TYR A 236 0.72 16.26 -13.23
CA TYR A 236 -0.58 16.81 -13.61
C TYR A 236 -0.43 18.13 -14.38
N ARG A 237 0.41 19.04 -13.86
CA ARG A 237 0.71 20.33 -14.53
C ARG A 237 1.43 20.15 -15.86
N ASP A 238 2.40 19.22 -15.93
CA ASP A 238 3.12 18.90 -17.17
C ASP A 238 2.16 18.40 -18.28
N LEU A 239 1.00 17.85 -17.91
CA LEU A 239 -0.07 17.46 -18.84
C LEU A 239 -1.06 18.59 -19.15
N GLY A 240 -0.81 19.80 -18.68
CA GLY A 240 -1.65 20.98 -18.89
C GLY A 240 -2.86 21.05 -17.94
N GLY A 241 -2.83 20.35 -16.81
CA GLY A 241 -3.86 20.46 -15.77
C GLY A 241 -3.66 21.71 -14.90
N GLU A 242 -4.75 22.26 -14.39
CA GLU A 242 -4.75 23.44 -13.54
C GLU A 242 -5.19 23.10 -12.12
N ILE A 243 -4.48 23.66 -11.11
CA ILE A 243 -4.82 23.51 -9.70
C ILE A 243 -5.04 24.89 -9.10
N HIS A 244 -6.20 25.08 -8.50
CA HIS A 244 -6.60 26.30 -7.80
C HIS A 244 -6.52 26.06 -6.30
N TYR A 245 -5.42 26.50 -5.69
CA TYR A 245 -5.22 26.42 -4.24
C TYR A 245 -6.00 27.50 -3.47
N ASN A 246 -6.21 27.25 -2.17
CA ASN A 246 -6.97 28.12 -1.27
C ASN A 246 -8.41 28.36 -1.79
N LYS A 247 -8.96 27.39 -2.49
CA LYS A 247 -10.30 27.39 -3.07
C LYS A 247 -11.16 26.27 -2.49
N ARG A 248 -11.86 26.58 -1.41
CA ARG A 248 -12.79 25.65 -0.79
C ARG A 248 -14.07 25.58 -1.62
N VAL A 249 -14.44 24.39 -2.05
CA VAL A 249 -15.75 24.12 -2.64
C VAL A 249 -16.76 23.98 -1.52
N ALA A 250 -17.70 24.94 -1.43
CA ALA A 250 -18.70 24.95 -0.35
C ALA A 250 -19.95 24.13 -0.70
N ARG A 251 -20.30 24.05 -1.99
CA ARG A 251 -21.52 23.38 -2.45
C ARG A 251 -21.32 22.86 -3.88
N ARG A 252 -21.87 21.70 -4.16
CA ARG A 252 -22.04 21.15 -5.50
C ARG A 252 -23.51 21.31 -5.88
N SER A 253 -23.80 21.82 -7.09
CA SER A 253 -25.14 21.72 -7.66
C SER A 253 -25.42 20.25 -8.01
N GLU A 254 -26.54 19.74 -7.58
CA GLU A 254 -27.07 18.48 -8.07
C GLU A 254 -28.15 18.86 -9.11
N GLU A 255 -27.94 18.43 -10.36
CA GLU A 255 -28.96 18.46 -11.39
C GLU A 255 -29.76 17.17 -11.39
#